data_6efc3377b364b5764dab30a505597bf3
#
_entry.id   6efc3377b364b5764dab30a505597bf3
#
_cell.length_a   1.000
_cell.length_b   1.000
_cell.length_c   1.000
_cell.angle_alpha   90.00
_cell.angle_beta   90.00
_cell.angle_gamma   90.00
#
_symmetry.space_group_name_H-M   'P 1'
#
loop_
_entity.id
_entity.type
_entity.pdbx_description
1 polymer ?
#
loop_
_entity_poly.entity_id
_entity_poly.type
_entity_poly.pdbx_seq_one_letter_code
_entity_poly.pdbx_strand_id
1 'polypeptide(L)'
;MIRRTLVGASADPVAAYPVKTGALVKTIVLCSGGLDSVTLAHKVAAESTLTRLVSFDYRQRHNKELEYARRCATRLTAPHDVVDIAAVGRLLTGSALTSGGAVPEGHYAEETMRVTVVPNRNAIMLAIAFGVAAAERADAVAAAVHGGDHFIYPDCRPAFVEAFETMQRHALDGVARISFSTPFLRMSKADIVREGARLEVPFAETWSCYKGGALHCGRCGTCVERREAFHLAGVDDPTPYEDPDYWVEACRKHRARQLS
;
A
#
# COMPACT_ATOMS: atom_id res chain seq x y z
N MET A 1 34.66 48.41 -6.21
CA MET A 1 33.33 48.50 -5.56
C MET A 1 32.30 48.04 -6.56
N ILE A 2 31.87 46.80 -6.45
CA ILE A 2 30.81 46.23 -7.30
C ILE A 2 29.58 46.05 -6.41
N ARG A 3 28.56 46.89 -6.63
CA ARG A 3 27.26 46.76 -5.96
C ARG A 3 26.51 45.56 -6.55
N ARG A 4 26.29 44.52 -5.74
CA ARG A 4 25.34 43.45 -6.04
C ARG A 4 23.92 43.94 -5.72
N THR A 5 23.13 44.15 -6.75
CA THR A 5 21.68 44.35 -6.63
C THR A 5 21.04 42.99 -6.36
N LEU A 6 20.46 42.80 -5.17
CA LEU A 6 19.61 41.69 -4.84
C LEU A 6 18.29 41.89 -5.58
N VAL A 7 18.05 41.08 -6.60
CA VAL A 7 16.73 40.95 -7.23
C VAL A 7 15.88 40.10 -6.27
N GLY A 8 14.90 40.73 -5.63
CA GLY A 8 13.91 40.06 -4.82
C GLY A 8 13.06 39.14 -5.72
N ALA A 9 13.14 37.84 -5.50
CA ALA A 9 12.19 36.89 -6.10
C ALA A 9 10.84 37.12 -5.42
N SER A 10 9.90 37.74 -6.14
CA SER A 10 8.50 37.71 -5.78
C SER A 10 8.03 36.29 -5.95
N ALA A 11 7.59 35.65 -4.86
CA ALA A 11 6.86 34.39 -4.93
C ALA A 11 5.52 34.65 -5.63
N ASP A 12 5.42 34.31 -6.90
CA ASP A 12 4.14 34.28 -7.59
C ASP A 12 3.19 33.33 -6.85
N PRO A 13 1.95 33.76 -6.56
CA PRO A 13 0.97 32.86 -5.98
C PRO A 13 0.71 31.77 -7.00
N VAL A 14 1.01 30.51 -6.63
CA VAL A 14 0.70 29.31 -7.40
C VAL A 14 -0.72 29.41 -7.90
N ALA A 15 -0.90 29.56 -9.21
CA ALA A 15 -2.20 29.63 -9.84
C ALA A 15 -3.01 28.40 -9.40
N ALA A 16 -4.10 28.63 -8.68
CA ALA A 16 -5.00 27.58 -8.26
C ALA A 16 -5.64 26.98 -9.51
N TYR A 17 -5.19 25.80 -9.93
CA TYR A 17 -5.90 25.06 -10.96
C TYR A 17 -7.31 24.77 -10.45
N PRO A 18 -8.36 25.03 -11.25
CA PRO A 18 -9.73 24.82 -10.80
C PRO A 18 -9.92 23.34 -10.44
N VAL A 19 -10.30 23.10 -9.18
CA VAL A 19 -10.86 21.81 -8.78
C VAL A 19 -12.13 21.64 -9.62
N LYS A 20 -12.22 20.58 -10.42
CA LYS A 20 -13.40 20.25 -11.20
C LYS A 20 -14.54 19.99 -10.23
N THR A 21 -15.38 21.01 -9.94
CA THR A 21 -16.58 20.86 -9.13
C THR A 21 -17.59 20.02 -9.91
N GLY A 22 -17.94 18.84 -9.40
CA GLY A 22 -18.97 17.97 -9.94
C GLY A 22 -18.53 16.78 -10.77
N ALA A 23 -17.24 16.64 -11.15
CA ALA A 23 -16.71 15.42 -11.78
C ALA A 23 -16.08 14.49 -10.72
N LEU A 24 -16.37 13.19 -10.80
CA LEU A 24 -15.70 12.20 -9.95
C LEU A 24 -14.19 12.20 -10.21
N VAL A 25 -13.41 12.18 -9.14
CA VAL A 25 -11.92 12.16 -9.19
C VAL A 25 -11.45 10.89 -9.90
N LYS A 26 -10.69 11.02 -10.98
CA LYS A 26 -10.09 9.90 -11.69
C LYS A 26 -8.87 9.41 -10.93
N THR A 27 -8.93 8.20 -10.40
CA THR A 27 -7.93 7.68 -9.49
C THR A 27 -7.29 6.40 -10.02
N ILE A 28 -5.95 6.36 -10.02
CA ILE A 28 -5.16 5.15 -10.20
C ILE A 28 -4.86 4.58 -8.82
N VAL A 29 -5.02 3.26 -8.65
CA VAL A 29 -4.78 2.59 -7.36
C VAL A 29 -3.60 1.63 -7.48
N LEU A 30 -2.61 1.74 -6.58
CA LEU A 30 -1.62 0.69 -6.38
C LEU A 30 -2.30 -0.51 -5.72
N CYS A 31 -2.36 -1.64 -6.44
CA CYS A 31 -3.02 -2.85 -5.98
C CYS A 31 -2.05 -4.03 -5.95
N SER A 32 -1.66 -4.48 -4.77
CA SER A 32 -0.83 -5.68 -4.61
C SER A 32 -1.64 -6.97 -4.60
N GLY A 33 -2.97 -6.91 -4.47
CA GLY A 33 -3.83 -8.08 -4.24
C GLY A 33 -3.95 -8.47 -2.76
N GLY A 34 -3.29 -7.74 -1.87
CA GLY A 34 -3.45 -7.86 -0.42
C GLY A 34 -4.74 -7.22 0.09
N LEU A 35 -5.12 -7.57 1.32
CA LEU A 35 -6.34 -7.09 1.98
C LEU A 35 -6.53 -5.57 1.84
N ASP A 36 -5.50 -4.79 2.17
CA ASP A 36 -5.59 -3.33 2.23
C ASP A 36 -5.77 -2.71 0.86
N SER A 37 -4.96 -3.14 -0.10
CA SER A 37 -4.99 -2.61 -1.47
C SER A 37 -6.27 -2.99 -2.22
N VAL A 38 -6.82 -4.19 -1.97
CA VAL A 38 -8.11 -4.60 -2.52
C VAL A 38 -9.25 -3.79 -1.87
N THR A 39 -9.21 -3.59 -0.55
CA THR A 39 -10.18 -2.73 0.14
C THR A 39 -10.12 -1.30 -0.39
N LEU A 40 -8.92 -0.76 -0.63
CA LEU A 40 -8.74 0.55 -1.24
C LEU A 40 -9.33 0.63 -2.66
N ALA A 41 -9.10 -0.41 -3.48
CA ALA A 41 -9.65 -0.46 -4.84
C ALA A 41 -11.18 -0.43 -4.83
N HIS A 42 -11.82 -1.19 -3.94
CA HIS A 42 -13.28 -1.17 -3.76
C HIS A 42 -13.76 0.18 -3.25
N LYS A 43 -13.05 0.80 -2.30
CA LYS A 43 -13.38 2.14 -1.80
C LYS A 43 -13.32 3.19 -2.92
N VAL A 44 -12.25 3.20 -3.70
CA VAL A 44 -12.11 4.12 -4.83
C VAL A 44 -13.20 3.90 -5.87
N ALA A 45 -13.54 2.65 -6.19
CA ALA A 45 -14.61 2.33 -7.12
C ALA A 45 -16.00 2.80 -6.63
N ALA A 46 -16.23 2.79 -5.31
CA ALA A 46 -17.48 3.23 -4.71
C ALA A 46 -17.61 4.76 -4.59
N GLU A 47 -16.50 5.47 -4.37
CA GLU A 47 -16.49 6.89 -4.01
C GLU A 47 -15.95 7.83 -5.09
N SER A 48 -15.29 7.27 -6.13
CA SER A 48 -14.66 8.03 -7.21
C SER A 48 -14.63 7.23 -8.52
N THR A 49 -13.89 7.70 -9.52
CA THR A 49 -13.68 6.95 -10.77
C THR A 49 -12.39 6.14 -10.68
N LEU A 50 -12.50 4.83 -10.47
CA LEU A 50 -11.37 3.93 -10.58
C LEU A 50 -10.93 3.83 -12.05
N THR A 51 -9.80 4.47 -12.39
CA THR A 51 -9.30 4.53 -13.76
C THR A 51 -8.49 3.29 -14.10
N ARG A 52 -7.64 2.84 -13.17
CA ARG A 52 -6.72 1.72 -13.37
C ARG A 52 -6.22 1.16 -12.05
N LEU A 53 -5.95 -0.14 -12.03
CA LEU A 53 -5.11 -0.78 -11.00
C LEU A 53 -3.69 -0.97 -11.55
N VAL A 54 -2.69 -0.66 -10.73
CA VAL A 54 -1.28 -0.87 -11.07
C VAL A 54 -0.66 -1.78 -10.01
N SER A 55 -0.09 -2.89 -10.46
CA SER A 55 0.67 -3.84 -9.64
C SER A 55 2.12 -3.89 -10.10
N PHE A 56 3.00 -4.40 -9.24
CA PHE A 56 4.44 -4.46 -9.54
C PHE A 56 4.97 -5.87 -9.35
N ASP A 57 5.68 -6.37 -10.35
CA ASP A 57 6.52 -7.56 -10.24
C ASP A 57 7.98 -7.10 -10.08
N TYR A 58 8.49 -7.20 -8.83
CA TYR A 58 9.90 -6.93 -8.51
C TYR A 58 10.64 -8.21 -8.13
N ARG A 59 10.13 -9.38 -8.54
CA ARG A 59 10.55 -10.72 -8.15
C ARG A 59 10.45 -10.96 -6.65
N GLN A 60 9.39 -10.41 -6.07
CA GLN A 60 9.01 -10.78 -4.71
C GLN A 60 8.79 -12.29 -4.62
N ARG A 61 9.11 -12.84 -3.46
CA ARG A 61 9.06 -14.28 -3.19
C ARG A 61 7.73 -14.93 -3.61
N HIS A 62 6.65 -14.16 -3.70
CA HIS A 62 5.30 -14.65 -3.99
C HIS A 62 4.60 -13.81 -5.05
N ASN A 63 4.60 -14.29 -6.30
CA ASN A 63 3.80 -13.72 -7.39
C ASN A 63 2.29 -13.99 -7.22
N LYS A 64 1.92 -14.77 -6.20
CA LYS A 64 0.52 -15.14 -5.96
C LYS A 64 -0.36 -13.90 -5.73
N GLU A 65 0.18 -12.87 -5.09
CA GLU A 65 -0.49 -11.59 -4.90
C GLU A 65 -1.01 -10.99 -6.22
N LEU A 66 -0.22 -11.10 -7.29
CA LEU A 66 -0.58 -10.55 -8.61
C LEU A 66 -1.81 -11.22 -9.22
N GLU A 67 -2.03 -12.52 -8.90
CA GLU A 67 -3.26 -13.21 -9.30
C GLU A 67 -4.49 -12.60 -8.61
N TYR A 68 -4.37 -12.30 -7.32
CA TYR A 68 -5.44 -11.68 -6.54
C TYR A 68 -5.70 -10.22 -6.97
N ALA A 69 -4.67 -9.49 -7.36
CA ALA A 69 -4.82 -8.18 -7.96
C ALA A 69 -5.60 -8.24 -9.30
N ARG A 70 -5.32 -9.24 -10.14
CA ARG A 70 -6.08 -9.47 -11.39
C ARG A 70 -7.54 -9.81 -11.11
N ARG A 71 -7.82 -10.66 -10.11
CA ARG A 71 -9.20 -10.99 -9.69
C ARG A 71 -9.95 -9.73 -9.23
N CYS A 72 -9.31 -8.89 -8.42
CA CYS A 72 -9.85 -7.60 -8.00
C CYS A 72 -10.19 -6.72 -9.21
N ALA A 73 -9.28 -6.58 -10.17
CA ALA A 73 -9.48 -5.83 -11.39
C ALA A 73 -10.68 -6.35 -12.22
N THR A 74 -10.77 -7.66 -12.40
CA THR A 74 -11.88 -8.31 -13.11
C THR A 74 -13.21 -8.02 -12.42
N ARG A 75 -13.27 -8.15 -11.10
CA ARG A 75 -14.48 -7.88 -10.30
C ARG A 75 -14.95 -6.43 -10.42
N LEU A 76 -14.00 -5.50 -10.37
CA LEU A 76 -14.29 -4.06 -10.48
C LEU A 76 -14.41 -3.57 -11.94
N THR A 77 -14.24 -4.46 -12.92
CA THR A 77 -14.23 -4.13 -14.36
C THR A 77 -13.25 -2.98 -14.67
N ALA A 78 -12.10 -2.98 -13.98
CA ALA A 78 -11.07 -1.95 -14.09
C ALA A 78 -9.88 -2.43 -14.94
N PRO A 79 -9.29 -1.57 -15.78
CA PRO A 79 -8.00 -1.84 -16.41
C PRO A 79 -6.93 -2.18 -15.36
N HIS A 80 -6.05 -3.13 -15.66
CA HIS A 80 -5.00 -3.58 -14.75
C HIS A 80 -3.69 -3.81 -15.48
N ASP A 81 -2.63 -3.18 -15.01
CA ASP A 81 -1.26 -3.43 -15.48
C ASP A 81 -0.38 -3.99 -14.37
N VAL A 82 0.46 -4.93 -14.77
CA VAL A 82 1.56 -5.42 -13.95
C VAL A 82 2.86 -4.88 -14.51
N VAL A 83 3.47 -3.96 -13.79
CA VAL A 83 4.75 -3.34 -14.19
C VAL A 83 5.88 -4.26 -13.76
N ASP A 84 6.64 -4.78 -14.74
CA ASP A 84 7.84 -5.57 -14.49
C ASP A 84 9.02 -4.65 -14.10
N ILE A 85 9.40 -4.67 -12.83
CA ILE A 85 10.59 -4.02 -12.28
C ILE A 85 11.56 -5.06 -11.69
N ALA A 86 11.57 -6.27 -12.22
CA ALA A 86 12.43 -7.37 -11.77
C ALA A 86 13.92 -7.01 -11.80
N ALA A 87 14.36 -6.17 -12.75
CA ALA A 87 15.73 -5.67 -12.80
C ALA A 87 16.07 -4.82 -11.56
N VAL A 88 15.15 -3.96 -11.13
CA VAL A 88 15.28 -3.16 -9.90
C VAL A 88 15.26 -4.08 -8.68
N GLY A 89 14.31 -5.03 -8.62
CA GLY A 89 14.18 -5.99 -7.52
C GLY A 89 15.47 -6.78 -7.24
N ARG A 90 16.23 -7.12 -8.30
CA ARG A 90 17.57 -7.79 -8.13
C ARG A 90 18.60 -6.92 -7.45
N LEU A 91 18.47 -5.60 -7.50
CA LEU A 91 19.36 -4.66 -6.84
C LEU A 91 18.95 -4.38 -5.39
N LEU A 92 17.66 -4.57 -5.06
CA LEU A 92 17.12 -4.37 -3.72
C LEU A 92 17.31 -5.63 -2.87
N THR A 93 18.56 -5.96 -2.57
CA THR A 93 18.94 -7.11 -1.75
C THR A 93 18.82 -6.80 -0.26
N GLY A 94 18.91 -7.86 0.58
CA GLY A 94 18.91 -7.71 2.05
C GLY A 94 17.55 -7.85 2.72
N SER A 95 16.45 -7.96 1.96
CA SER A 95 15.12 -8.26 2.51
C SER A 95 14.79 -9.76 2.40
N ALA A 96 14.10 -10.30 3.39
CA ALA A 96 13.54 -11.66 3.34
C ALA A 96 12.54 -11.84 2.18
N LEU A 97 11.98 -10.74 1.66
CA LEU A 97 11.04 -10.75 0.54
C LEU A 97 11.72 -10.79 -0.84
N THR A 98 12.98 -10.39 -0.95
CA THR A 98 13.72 -10.33 -2.23
C THR A 98 14.93 -11.26 -2.29
N SER A 99 15.53 -11.62 -1.15
CA SER A 99 16.79 -12.38 -1.07
C SER A 99 16.65 -13.82 -0.58
N GLY A 100 15.41 -14.35 -0.48
CA GLY A 100 15.19 -15.76 -0.12
C GLY A 100 15.40 -16.10 1.36
N GLY A 101 15.56 -15.10 2.25
CA GLY A 101 15.68 -15.29 3.70
C GLY A 101 14.42 -15.89 4.33
N ALA A 102 14.53 -16.38 5.57
CA ALA A 102 13.39 -16.89 6.30
C ALA A 102 12.39 -15.74 6.61
N VAL A 103 11.12 -15.97 6.32
CA VAL A 103 10.06 -15.04 6.72
C VAL A 103 9.78 -15.24 8.21
N PRO A 104 9.84 -14.18 9.04
CA PRO A 104 9.58 -14.29 10.46
C PRO A 104 8.18 -14.82 10.77
N GLU A 105 8.10 -15.60 11.84
CA GLU A 105 6.85 -16.01 12.45
C GLU A 105 6.61 -15.20 13.73
N GLY A 106 5.36 -15.03 14.14
CA GLY A 106 4.99 -14.29 15.33
C GLY A 106 4.18 -13.04 15.02
N HIS A 107 4.08 -12.16 16.02
CA HIS A 107 3.28 -10.94 15.90
C HIS A 107 3.92 -9.91 14.95
N TYR A 108 3.09 -9.23 14.16
CA TYR A 108 3.55 -8.29 13.13
C TYR A 108 4.35 -7.10 13.70
N ALA A 109 4.00 -6.61 14.88
CA ALA A 109 4.69 -5.48 15.52
C ALA A 109 6.05 -5.85 16.16
N GLU A 110 6.58 -7.05 15.96
CA GLU A 110 7.90 -7.43 16.47
C GLU A 110 9.04 -6.86 15.62
N GLU A 111 10.16 -6.53 16.27
CA GLU A 111 11.39 -6.05 15.64
C GLU A 111 11.89 -6.98 14.53
N THR A 112 11.63 -8.29 14.68
CA THR A 112 11.97 -9.32 13.70
C THR A 112 11.38 -9.06 12.30
N MET A 113 10.28 -8.31 12.21
CA MET A 113 9.66 -7.94 10.93
C MET A 113 10.51 -6.98 10.10
N ARG A 114 11.51 -6.30 10.67
CA ARG A 114 12.40 -5.39 9.92
C ARG A 114 13.15 -6.06 8.77
N VAL A 115 13.39 -7.36 8.86
CA VAL A 115 14.02 -8.12 7.77
C VAL A 115 13.14 -8.20 6.51
N THR A 116 11.86 -7.85 6.60
CA THR A 116 10.93 -7.81 5.46
C THR A 116 10.92 -6.46 4.73
N VAL A 117 11.61 -5.45 5.27
CA VAL A 117 11.72 -4.13 4.63
C VAL A 117 12.51 -4.25 3.34
N VAL A 118 11.88 -3.88 2.22
CA VAL A 118 12.57 -3.68 0.94
C VAL A 118 12.85 -2.19 0.83
N PRO A 119 14.11 -1.75 0.89
CA PRO A 119 14.44 -0.34 0.97
C PRO A 119 13.85 0.47 -0.18
N ASN A 120 13.19 1.59 0.16
CA ASN A 120 12.66 2.57 -0.80
C ASN A 120 11.63 2.01 -1.80
N ARG A 121 11.06 0.82 -1.54
CA ARG A 121 10.16 0.14 -2.48
C ARG A 121 8.93 0.97 -2.81
N ASN A 122 8.25 1.51 -1.80
CA ASN A 122 7.03 2.28 -2.01
C ASN A 122 7.31 3.57 -2.80
N ALA A 123 8.43 4.25 -2.54
CA ALA A 123 8.81 5.45 -3.31
C ALA A 123 9.03 5.14 -4.79
N ILE A 124 9.69 4.01 -5.13
CA ILE A 124 9.92 3.57 -6.51
C ILE A 124 8.57 3.29 -7.21
N MET A 125 7.73 2.48 -6.59
CA MET A 125 6.42 2.11 -7.14
C MET A 125 5.50 3.32 -7.31
N LEU A 126 5.47 4.22 -6.33
CA LEU A 126 4.70 5.45 -6.37
C LEU A 126 5.19 6.40 -7.49
N ALA A 127 6.50 6.56 -7.65
CA ALA A 127 7.04 7.41 -8.73
C ALA A 127 6.58 6.94 -10.11
N ILE A 128 6.58 5.63 -10.35
CA ILE A 128 6.07 5.04 -11.60
C ILE A 128 4.56 5.29 -11.73
N ALA A 129 3.78 5.06 -10.67
CA ALA A 129 2.34 5.26 -10.70
C ALA A 129 1.94 6.72 -10.96
N PHE A 130 2.70 7.70 -10.43
CA PHE A 130 2.49 9.12 -10.74
C PHE A 130 2.82 9.44 -12.22
N GLY A 131 3.85 8.81 -12.79
CA GLY A 131 4.13 8.91 -14.21
C GLY A 131 2.99 8.37 -15.08
N VAL A 132 2.42 7.21 -14.73
CA VAL A 132 1.25 6.63 -15.40
C VAL A 132 0.04 7.56 -15.24
N ALA A 133 -0.19 8.10 -14.04
CA ALA A 133 -1.31 9.02 -13.79
C ALA A 133 -1.21 10.29 -14.63
N ALA A 134 -0.01 10.85 -14.80
CA ALA A 134 0.22 12.00 -15.65
C ALA A 134 -0.09 11.69 -17.13
N ALA A 135 0.36 10.54 -17.63
CA ALA A 135 0.12 10.10 -19.00
C ALA A 135 -1.38 9.86 -19.28
N GLU A 136 -2.12 9.32 -18.31
CA GLU A 136 -3.56 9.04 -18.43
C GLU A 136 -4.45 10.22 -18.04
N ARG A 137 -3.88 11.33 -17.63
CA ARG A 137 -4.63 12.50 -17.13
C ARG A 137 -5.57 12.13 -15.98
N ALA A 138 -5.07 11.30 -15.06
CA ALA A 138 -5.74 11.00 -13.80
C ALA A 138 -5.53 12.15 -12.81
N ASP A 139 -6.45 12.28 -11.85
CA ASP A 139 -6.45 13.36 -10.86
C ASP A 139 -5.74 12.94 -9.56
N ALA A 140 -5.63 11.62 -9.32
CA ALA A 140 -5.04 11.08 -8.10
C ALA A 140 -4.34 9.73 -8.30
N VAL A 141 -3.35 9.46 -7.46
CA VAL A 141 -2.78 8.14 -7.20
C VAL A 141 -3.13 7.74 -5.78
N ALA A 142 -3.67 6.54 -5.56
CA ALA A 142 -4.04 6.04 -4.26
C ALA A 142 -3.18 4.84 -3.83
N ALA A 143 -2.76 4.83 -2.55
CA ALA A 143 -2.04 3.73 -1.93
C ALA A 143 -2.60 3.40 -0.54
N ALA A 144 -2.60 2.11 -0.19
CA ALA A 144 -3.20 1.58 1.04
C ALA A 144 -2.21 1.54 2.22
N VAL A 145 -1.33 2.55 2.34
CA VAL A 145 -0.47 2.68 3.53
C VAL A 145 -1.34 2.98 4.75
N HIS A 146 -1.03 2.36 5.89
CA HIS A 146 -1.88 2.46 7.09
C HIS A 146 -1.07 2.58 8.40
N GLY A 147 -1.77 2.89 9.50
CA GLY A 147 -1.15 3.16 10.80
C GLY A 147 -0.31 2.01 11.36
N GLY A 148 -0.71 0.76 11.12
CA GLY A 148 0.03 -0.43 11.57
C GLY A 148 1.40 -0.60 10.92
N ASP A 149 1.59 -0.06 9.72
CA ASP A 149 2.85 -0.13 8.97
C ASP A 149 3.92 0.85 9.47
N HIS A 150 3.53 1.94 10.12
CA HIS A 150 4.43 3.04 10.51
C HIS A 150 5.59 2.61 11.39
N PHE A 151 5.40 1.58 12.19
CA PHE A 151 6.41 1.03 13.09
C PHE A 151 7.57 0.40 12.30
N ILE A 152 7.27 -0.33 11.22
CA ILE A 152 8.23 -1.13 10.47
C ILE A 152 8.75 -0.38 9.24
N TYR A 153 7.84 0.23 8.45
CA TYR A 153 8.16 0.78 7.13
C TYR A 153 8.22 2.30 7.14
N PRO A 154 9.42 2.90 7.01
CA PRO A 154 9.57 4.36 6.96
C PRO A 154 8.77 5.02 5.82
N ASP A 155 8.67 4.34 4.67
CA ASP A 155 7.97 4.78 3.47
C ASP A 155 6.44 4.53 3.50
N CYS A 156 5.89 4.27 4.71
CA CYS A 156 4.45 4.27 5.00
C CYS A 156 4.04 5.37 5.98
N ARG A 157 5.00 6.14 6.51
CA ARG A 157 4.73 7.16 7.55
C ARG A 157 4.12 8.45 6.99
N PRO A 158 3.36 9.21 7.80
CA PRO A 158 2.78 10.49 7.38
C PRO A 158 3.82 11.47 6.80
N ALA A 159 4.98 11.59 7.44
CA ALA A 159 6.06 12.46 6.96
C ALA A 159 6.58 12.06 5.57
N PHE A 160 6.65 10.76 5.27
CA PHE A 160 7.00 10.30 3.93
C PHE A 160 5.91 10.67 2.92
N VAL A 161 4.64 10.44 3.24
CA VAL A 161 3.50 10.74 2.35
C VAL A 161 3.50 12.22 1.97
N GLU A 162 3.64 13.12 2.94
CA GLU A 162 3.69 14.58 2.74
C GLU A 162 4.90 15.00 1.88
N ALA A 163 6.09 14.50 2.22
CA ALA A 163 7.31 14.82 1.48
C ALA A 163 7.25 14.28 0.03
N PHE A 164 6.70 13.07 -0.15
CA PHE A 164 6.56 12.46 -1.48
C PHE A 164 5.57 13.22 -2.34
N GLU A 165 4.41 13.60 -1.81
CA GLU A 165 3.44 14.43 -2.55
C GLU A 165 4.04 15.79 -2.95
N THR A 166 4.80 16.41 -2.05
CA THR A 166 5.49 17.66 -2.33
C THR A 166 6.51 17.50 -3.45
N MET A 167 7.31 16.44 -3.41
CA MET A 167 8.28 16.11 -4.46
C MET A 167 7.59 15.90 -5.81
N GLN A 168 6.48 15.15 -5.85
CA GLN A 168 5.73 14.91 -7.09
C GLN A 168 5.12 16.19 -7.66
N ARG A 169 4.64 17.08 -6.81
CA ARG A 169 4.13 18.40 -7.23
C ARG A 169 5.19 19.23 -7.95
N HIS A 170 6.44 19.20 -7.45
CA HIS A 170 7.55 19.85 -8.13
C HIS A 170 7.99 19.13 -9.40
N ALA A 171 8.04 17.79 -9.38
CA ALA A 171 8.45 16.99 -10.54
C ALA A 171 7.48 17.11 -11.71
N LEU A 172 6.21 17.38 -11.46
CA LEU A 172 5.14 17.48 -12.46
C LEU A 172 4.65 18.93 -12.67
N ASP A 173 5.41 19.91 -12.17
CA ASP A 173 5.05 21.33 -12.31
C ASP A 173 4.93 21.73 -13.79
N GLY A 174 3.82 22.38 -14.15
CA GLY A 174 3.49 22.69 -15.55
C GLY A 174 3.09 21.51 -16.42
N VAL A 175 3.12 20.26 -15.93
CA VAL A 175 2.76 19.04 -16.68
C VAL A 175 1.43 18.45 -16.23
N ALA A 176 1.29 18.17 -14.93
CA ALA A 176 0.09 17.60 -14.36
C ALA A 176 -0.05 17.96 -12.87
N ARG A 177 -1.30 18.01 -12.40
CA ARG A 177 -1.58 18.11 -10.97
C ARG A 177 -2.25 16.85 -10.50
N ILE A 178 -1.53 16.05 -9.72
CA ILE A 178 -1.97 14.74 -9.23
C ILE A 178 -1.84 14.75 -7.70
N SER A 179 -2.93 14.39 -7.01
CA SER A 179 -2.93 14.25 -5.55
C SER A 179 -2.49 12.85 -5.13
N PHE A 180 -1.88 12.74 -3.94
CA PHE A 180 -1.58 11.47 -3.33
C PHE A 180 -2.65 11.10 -2.30
N SER A 181 -3.50 10.12 -2.62
CA SER A 181 -4.60 9.67 -1.76
C SER A 181 -4.16 8.49 -0.88
N THR A 182 -4.17 8.69 0.43
CA THR A 182 -3.83 7.65 1.42
C THR A 182 -4.90 7.58 2.51
N PRO A 183 -6.15 7.13 2.17
CA PRO A 183 -7.28 7.23 3.09
C PRO A 183 -7.11 6.38 4.35
N PHE A 184 -6.24 5.37 4.33
CA PHE A 184 -6.00 4.48 5.47
C PHE A 184 -4.81 4.91 6.36
N LEU A 185 -4.15 6.01 6.04
CA LEU A 185 -2.90 6.46 6.68
C LEU A 185 -2.95 6.46 8.21
N ARG A 186 -4.10 6.75 8.80
CA ARG A 186 -4.30 6.81 10.26
C ARG A 186 -5.18 5.68 10.79
N MET A 187 -5.59 4.76 9.94
CA MET A 187 -6.45 3.63 10.31
C MET A 187 -5.62 2.46 10.82
N SER A 188 -6.19 1.70 11.76
CA SER A 188 -5.67 0.38 12.11
C SER A 188 -6.07 -0.65 11.05
N LYS A 189 -5.41 -1.82 11.06
CA LYS A 189 -5.81 -2.93 10.19
C LYS A 189 -7.24 -3.38 10.45
N ALA A 190 -7.70 -3.35 11.69
CA ALA A 190 -9.08 -3.67 12.05
C ALA A 190 -10.09 -2.67 11.46
N ASP A 191 -9.73 -1.37 11.37
CA ASP A 191 -10.58 -0.38 10.73
C ASP A 191 -10.68 -0.62 9.22
N ILE A 192 -9.58 -1.05 8.57
CA ILE A 192 -9.60 -1.42 7.15
C ILE A 192 -10.48 -2.65 6.92
N VAL A 193 -10.46 -3.63 7.82
CA VAL A 193 -11.36 -4.79 7.74
C VAL A 193 -12.82 -4.36 7.86
N ARG A 194 -13.16 -3.47 8.83
CA ARG A 194 -14.54 -2.93 8.95
C ARG A 194 -14.98 -2.18 7.69
N GLU A 195 -14.08 -1.36 7.14
CA GLU A 195 -14.36 -0.65 5.89
C GLU A 195 -14.55 -1.62 4.72
N GLY A 196 -13.72 -2.66 4.63
CA GLY A 196 -13.86 -3.70 3.63
C GLY A 196 -15.16 -4.48 3.75
N ALA A 197 -15.60 -4.79 4.99
CA ALA A 197 -16.89 -5.43 5.24
C ALA A 197 -18.06 -4.52 4.80
N ARG A 198 -17.99 -3.23 5.10
CA ARG A 198 -18.97 -2.24 4.65
C ARG A 198 -19.07 -2.13 3.12
N LEU A 199 -17.94 -2.32 2.44
CA LEU A 199 -17.82 -2.27 0.97
C LEU A 199 -18.04 -3.63 0.30
N GLU A 200 -18.43 -4.66 1.07
CA GLU A 200 -18.64 -6.04 0.60
C GLU A 200 -17.42 -6.60 -0.15
N VAL A 201 -16.20 -6.28 0.35
CA VAL A 201 -14.95 -6.81 -0.21
C VAL A 201 -14.92 -8.32 -0.07
N PRO A 202 -14.66 -9.07 -1.15
CA PRO A 202 -14.53 -10.53 -1.09
C PRO A 202 -13.20 -10.93 -0.46
N PHE A 203 -13.11 -10.90 0.87
CA PHE A 203 -11.87 -11.16 1.61
C PHE A 203 -11.20 -12.49 1.29
N ALA A 204 -11.96 -13.52 0.90
CA ALA A 204 -11.42 -14.78 0.42
C ALA A 204 -10.58 -14.62 -0.87
N GLU A 205 -10.82 -13.53 -1.62
CA GLU A 205 -10.08 -13.17 -2.83
C GLU A 205 -8.99 -12.14 -2.56
N THR A 206 -8.34 -12.19 -1.38
CA THR A 206 -7.19 -11.36 -1.02
C THR A 206 -6.05 -12.21 -0.48
N TRP A 207 -4.79 -11.83 -0.76
CA TRP A 207 -3.63 -12.59 -0.32
C TRP A 207 -2.74 -11.80 0.63
N SER A 208 -2.47 -12.33 1.82
CA SER A 208 -1.63 -11.66 2.83
C SER A 208 -0.35 -12.43 3.18
N CYS A 209 -0.28 -13.74 2.90
CA CYS A 209 0.80 -14.59 3.39
C CYS A 209 2.13 -14.33 2.67
N TYR A 210 3.18 -13.99 3.43
CA TYR A 210 4.54 -13.79 2.90
C TYR A 210 5.27 -15.11 2.56
N LYS A 211 4.81 -16.27 2.99
CA LYS A 211 5.43 -17.56 2.66
C LYS A 211 4.99 -18.14 1.30
N GLY A 212 3.82 -17.75 0.79
CA GLY A 212 3.34 -18.06 -0.56
C GLY A 212 3.01 -19.53 -0.84
N GLY A 213 2.64 -20.30 0.17
CA GLY A 213 2.17 -21.69 0.01
C GLY A 213 0.84 -21.81 -0.74
N ALA A 214 0.25 -23.00 -0.77
CA ALA A 214 -1.07 -23.23 -1.34
C ALA A 214 -2.15 -22.48 -0.55
N LEU A 215 -2.07 -22.53 0.78
CA LEU A 215 -2.89 -21.80 1.74
C LEU A 215 -2.07 -20.68 2.41
N HIS A 216 -2.75 -19.82 3.15
CA HIS A 216 -2.08 -18.93 4.09
C HIS A 216 -1.44 -19.76 5.20
N CYS A 217 -0.16 -19.51 5.55
CA CYS A 217 0.53 -20.33 6.53
C CYS A 217 -0.02 -20.19 7.96
N GLY A 218 -0.73 -19.11 8.26
CA GLY A 218 -1.26 -18.80 9.60
C GLY A 218 -0.22 -18.30 10.60
N ARG A 219 1.08 -18.38 10.31
CA ARG A 219 2.17 -18.20 11.27
C ARG A 219 3.05 -16.98 11.01
N CYS A 220 3.21 -16.54 9.76
CA CYS A 220 3.99 -15.34 9.46
C CYS A 220 3.30 -14.07 9.98
N GLY A 221 4.08 -13.01 10.21
CA GLY A 221 3.58 -11.77 10.82
C GLY A 221 2.31 -11.24 10.15
N THR A 222 2.25 -11.23 8.82
CA THR A 222 1.07 -10.75 8.08
C THR A 222 -0.16 -11.66 8.20
N CYS A 223 0.02 -12.98 8.38
CA CYS A 223 -1.10 -13.87 8.68
C CYS A 223 -1.64 -13.64 10.10
N VAL A 224 -0.72 -13.45 11.09
CA VAL A 224 -1.08 -13.13 12.46
C VAL A 224 -1.81 -11.79 12.52
N GLU A 225 -1.27 -10.75 11.90
CA GLU A 225 -1.90 -9.43 11.83
C GLU A 225 -3.29 -9.48 11.18
N ARG A 226 -3.43 -10.21 10.06
CA ARG A 226 -4.73 -10.39 9.42
C ARG A 226 -5.74 -11.03 10.36
N ARG A 227 -5.41 -12.15 10.99
CA ARG A 227 -6.30 -12.86 11.92
C ARG A 227 -6.70 -11.99 13.11
N GLU A 228 -5.73 -11.30 13.71
CA GLU A 228 -5.99 -10.37 14.81
C GLU A 228 -6.89 -9.22 14.37
N ALA A 229 -6.67 -8.65 13.18
CA ALA A 229 -7.46 -7.55 12.65
C ALA A 229 -8.93 -7.95 12.43
N PHE A 230 -9.19 -9.12 11.86
CA PHE A 230 -10.55 -9.64 11.70
C PHE A 230 -11.23 -9.87 13.05
N HIS A 231 -10.51 -10.45 14.03
CA HIS A 231 -11.02 -10.63 15.39
C HIS A 231 -11.38 -9.29 16.05
N LEU A 232 -10.49 -8.30 15.98
CA LEU A 232 -10.71 -6.96 16.55
C LEU A 232 -11.79 -6.17 15.80
N ALA A 233 -12.00 -6.47 14.52
CA ALA A 233 -13.07 -5.88 13.72
C ALA A 233 -14.44 -6.48 14.04
N GLY A 234 -14.51 -7.67 14.63
CA GLY A 234 -15.75 -8.44 14.81
C GLY A 234 -16.30 -8.99 13.47
N VAL A 235 -15.42 -9.27 12.52
CA VAL A 235 -15.74 -9.79 11.20
C VAL A 235 -15.12 -11.16 11.02
N ASP A 236 -15.85 -12.10 10.43
CA ASP A 236 -15.32 -13.44 10.16
C ASP A 236 -14.30 -13.38 9.02
N ASP A 237 -13.13 -14.02 9.22
CA ASP A 237 -12.12 -14.17 8.17
C ASP A 237 -12.39 -15.43 7.35
N PRO A 238 -12.82 -15.32 6.08
CA PRO A 238 -13.15 -16.46 5.24
C PRO A 238 -11.90 -17.18 4.68
N THR A 239 -10.70 -16.74 5.03
CA THR A 239 -9.45 -17.24 4.47
C THR A 239 -9.08 -18.60 5.07
N PRO A 240 -8.76 -19.62 4.27
CA PRO A 240 -8.24 -20.88 4.77
C PRO A 240 -6.75 -20.74 5.16
N TYR A 241 -6.38 -21.34 6.31
CA TYR A 241 -5.02 -21.34 6.86
C TYR A 241 -4.51 -22.76 7.08
N GLU A 242 -3.18 -22.96 6.95
CA GLU A 242 -2.51 -24.19 7.37
C GLU A 242 -2.51 -24.32 8.90
N ASP A 243 -2.28 -23.21 9.61
CA ASP A 243 -2.36 -23.11 11.08
C ASP A 243 -3.33 -21.98 11.46
N PRO A 244 -4.61 -22.26 11.70
CA PRO A 244 -5.63 -21.24 11.92
C PRO A 244 -5.56 -20.61 13.32
N ASP A 245 -4.92 -21.24 14.31
CA ASP A 245 -5.00 -20.85 15.71
C ASP A 245 -3.71 -20.23 16.28
N TYR A 246 -2.60 -20.35 15.56
CA TYR A 246 -1.29 -19.84 15.98
C TYR A 246 -1.31 -18.35 16.38
N TRP A 247 -2.11 -17.53 15.72
CA TRP A 247 -2.21 -16.10 15.97
C TRP A 247 -2.60 -15.77 17.42
N VAL A 248 -3.43 -16.59 18.08
CA VAL A 248 -3.88 -16.38 19.46
C VAL A 248 -2.68 -16.39 20.39
N GLU A 249 -1.83 -17.40 20.25
CA GLU A 249 -0.62 -17.53 21.08
C GLU A 249 0.41 -16.45 20.75
N ALA A 250 0.57 -16.10 19.46
CA ALA A 250 1.46 -15.03 19.03
C ALA A 250 1.06 -13.66 19.63
N CYS A 251 -0.22 -13.32 19.58
CA CYS A 251 -0.75 -12.10 20.19
C CYS A 251 -0.63 -12.12 21.72
N ARG A 252 -0.89 -13.26 22.37
CA ARG A 252 -0.72 -13.42 23.82
C ARG A 252 0.73 -13.17 24.24
N LYS A 253 1.70 -13.75 23.56
CA LYS A 253 3.14 -13.56 23.81
C LYS A 253 3.56 -12.11 23.61
N HIS A 254 3.09 -11.48 22.54
CA HIS A 254 3.39 -10.08 22.25
C HIS A 254 2.91 -9.15 23.38
N ARG A 255 1.64 -9.29 23.81
CA ARG A 255 1.08 -8.49 24.94
C ARG A 255 1.85 -8.71 26.25
N ALA A 256 2.25 -9.95 26.55
CA ALA A 256 3.01 -10.23 27.77
C ALA A 256 4.38 -9.51 27.77
N ARG A 257 5.04 -9.40 26.61
CA ARG A 257 6.32 -8.66 26.46
C ARG A 257 6.18 -7.14 26.57
N GLN A 258 5.00 -6.59 26.27
CA GLN A 258 4.76 -5.15 26.44
C GLN A 258 4.50 -4.74 27.88
N LEU A 259 4.17 -5.69 28.76
CA LEU A 259 3.88 -5.48 30.18
C LEU A 259 5.09 -5.76 31.08
N SER A 260 6.16 -6.32 30.55
CA SER A 260 7.44 -6.59 31.25
C SER A 260 8.46 -5.49 31.00
#